data_5c4e0f0ee5e17d4280af3f23fa13c898
#
_entry.id   5c4e0f0ee5e17d4280af3f23fa13c898
#
_cell.length_a   1.000
_cell.length_b   1.000
_cell.length_c   1.000
_cell.angle_alpha   90.00
_cell.angle_beta   90.00
_cell.angle_gamma   90.00
#
_symmetry.space_group_name_H-M   'P 1'
#
loop_
_entity.id
_entity.type
_entity.pdbx_description
1 polymer ?
#
loop_
_entity_poly.entity_id
_entity_poly.type
_entity_poly.pdbx_seq_one_letter_code
_entity_poly.pdbx_strand_id
1 'polypeptide(L)'
;SYAIALPPLILVFGFFTSASHKADPELVSLQIPISLSRPSFEQEVFPLANQISTAFGIDQEKAMEFGGWILEASDRQKLPTELLASLIFTESSFRKHVSSSVGAIGPAQVRPDLWSDFCGGADLYDPEQNIYCGAQILRHFYERCEDNFDCALSAYNVGLNGTNKFAANRYLRKVDLHVRRLTAVSFRGQ
;
A
#
# COMPACT_ATOMS: atom_id res chain seq x y z
N SER A 1 -71.91 -33.91 -72.20
CA SER A 1 -70.50 -33.70 -71.85
C SER A 1 -70.40 -32.32 -71.21
N TYR A 2 -70.29 -32.35 -69.92
CA TYR A 2 -70.06 -31.11 -69.14
C TYR A 2 -68.60 -30.95 -68.89
N ALA A 3 -67.99 -29.89 -69.38
CA ALA A 3 -66.64 -29.48 -69.07
C ALA A 3 -66.63 -28.61 -67.79
N ILE A 4 -65.97 -29.11 -66.72
CA ILE A 4 -65.81 -28.37 -65.47
C ILE A 4 -64.52 -27.57 -65.64
N ALA A 5 -64.62 -26.24 -65.63
CA ALA A 5 -63.51 -25.34 -65.63
C ALA A 5 -63.07 -25.12 -64.15
N LEU A 6 -61.81 -25.45 -63.85
CA LEU A 6 -61.15 -25.15 -62.59
C LEU A 6 -60.61 -23.69 -62.56
N PRO A 7 -60.81 -22.96 -61.45
CA PRO A 7 -60.25 -21.61 -61.35
C PRO A 7 -58.73 -21.62 -61.08
N PRO A 8 -58.05 -20.52 -61.46
CA PRO A 8 -56.60 -20.47 -61.31
C PRO A 8 -56.18 -20.26 -59.81
N LEU A 9 -55.20 -21.03 -59.41
CA LEU A 9 -54.59 -20.97 -58.11
C LEU A 9 -53.72 -19.71 -58.03
N ILE A 10 -54.15 -18.71 -57.25
CA ILE A 10 -53.33 -17.52 -56.97
C ILE A 10 -52.33 -17.86 -55.86
N LEU A 11 -51.09 -17.99 -56.25
CA LEU A 11 -49.93 -18.10 -55.27
C LEU A 11 -49.62 -16.71 -54.72
N VAL A 12 -50.03 -16.46 -53.50
CA VAL A 12 -49.63 -15.27 -52.76
C VAL A 12 -48.28 -15.55 -52.13
N PHE A 13 -47.19 -14.98 -52.71
CA PHE A 13 -45.89 -14.93 -52.09
C PHE A 13 -45.88 -13.92 -50.93
N GLY A 14 -46.06 -14.40 -49.71
CA GLY A 14 -45.83 -13.60 -48.51
C GLY A 14 -44.34 -13.32 -48.33
N PHE A 15 -43.92 -12.06 -48.55
CA PHE A 15 -42.59 -11.60 -48.12
C PHE A 15 -42.56 -11.48 -46.61
N PHE A 16 -41.98 -12.49 -45.94
CA PHE A 16 -41.57 -12.35 -44.52
C PHE A 16 -40.34 -11.47 -44.46
N THR A 17 -40.51 -10.16 -44.17
CA THR A 17 -39.42 -9.31 -43.75
C THR A 17 -39.05 -9.68 -42.31
N SER A 18 -37.99 -10.46 -42.17
CA SER A 18 -37.39 -10.73 -40.86
C SER A 18 -36.73 -9.45 -40.37
N ALA A 19 -37.42 -8.70 -39.52
CA ALA A 19 -36.80 -7.60 -38.77
C ALA A 19 -35.87 -8.21 -37.75
N SER A 20 -34.56 -8.23 -38.07
CA SER A 20 -33.50 -8.55 -37.10
C SER A 20 -33.46 -7.42 -36.06
N HIS A 21 -34.15 -7.62 -34.95
CA HIS A 21 -33.95 -6.80 -33.76
C HIS A 21 -32.53 -7.14 -33.23
N LYS A 22 -31.56 -6.28 -33.56
CA LYS A 22 -30.32 -6.21 -32.81
C LYS A 22 -30.71 -5.72 -31.42
N ALA A 23 -30.78 -6.63 -30.45
CA ALA A 23 -30.85 -6.25 -29.05
C ALA A 23 -29.53 -5.51 -28.74
N ASP A 24 -29.63 -4.24 -28.44
CA ASP A 24 -28.49 -3.50 -27.86
C ASP A 24 -28.07 -4.23 -26.58
N PRO A 25 -26.75 -4.43 -26.36
CA PRO A 25 -26.30 -5.05 -25.13
C PRO A 25 -26.70 -4.13 -23.97
N GLU A 26 -27.67 -4.57 -23.19
CA GLU A 26 -28.07 -3.90 -21.96
C GLU A 26 -26.83 -3.87 -21.04
N LEU A 27 -26.28 -2.67 -20.81
CA LEU A 27 -25.18 -2.46 -19.88
C LEU A 27 -25.67 -2.83 -18.48
N VAL A 28 -25.27 -4.01 -18.02
CA VAL A 28 -25.53 -4.44 -16.64
C VAL A 28 -24.78 -3.50 -15.71
N SER A 29 -25.47 -2.53 -15.13
CA SER A 29 -24.93 -1.69 -14.07
C SER A 29 -24.78 -2.53 -12.79
N LEU A 30 -23.57 -2.91 -12.47
CA LEU A 30 -23.25 -3.57 -11.21
C LEU A 30 -23.36 -2.54 -10.09
N GLN A 31 -24.47 -2.56 -9.36
CA GLN A 31 -24.61 -1.78 -8.13
C GLN A 31 -23.90 -2.55 -7.00
N ILE A 32 -22.66 -2.16 -6.70
CA ILE A 32 -21.94 -2.68 -5.53
C ILE A 32 -22.58 -2.06 -4.29
N PRO A 33 -23.10 -2.86 -3.34
CA PRO A 33 -23.65 -2.33 -2.10
C PRO A 33 -22.59 -1.50 -1.37
N ILE A 34 -22.95 -0.33 -0.86
CA ILE A 34 -22.05 0.60 -0.13
C ILE A 34 -21.34 -0.13 1.03
N SER A 35 -22.00 -1.11 1.66
CA SER A 35 -21.44 -1.94 2.74
C SER A 35 -20.27 -2.86 2.31
N LEU A 36 -20.06 -3.05 1.00
CA LEU A 36 -18.95 -3.81 0.44
C LEU A 36 -17.89 -2.90 -0.19
N SER A 37 -18.10 -1.59 -0.19
CA SER A 37 -17.12 -0.62 -0.69
C SER A 37 -15.98 -0.54 0.33
N ARG A 38 -14.78 -0.94 -0.08
CA ARG A 38 -13.56 -0.65 0.70
C ARG A 38 -13.47 0.88 0.86
N PRO A 39 -13.07 1.40 2.03
CA PRO A 39 -12.77 2.82 2.16
C PRO A 39 -11.82 3.29 1.05
N SER A 40 -11.99 4.53 0.59
CA SER A 40 -11.02 5.09 -0.36
C SER A 40 -9.64 5.18 0.31
N PHE A 41 -8.58 5.10 -0.48
CA PHE A 41 -7.21 5.23 0.03
C PHE A 41 -7.03 6.50 0.90
N GLU A 42 -7.61 7.61 0.50
CA GLU A 42 -7.59 8.85 1.29
C GLU A 42 -8.29 8.71 2.64
N GLN A 43 -9.40 7.96 2.71
CA GLN A 43 -10.11 7.69 3.98
C GLN A 43 -9.29 6.81 4.93
N GLU A 44 -8.43 5.93 4.40
CA GLU A 44 -7.52 5.12 5.21
C GLU A 44 -6.26 5.90 5.61
N VAL A 45 -5.74 6.80 4.76
CA VAL A 45 -4.53 7.59 5.03
C VAL A 45 -4.78 8.69 6.07
N PHE A 46 -5.94 9.36 6.01
CA PHE A 46 -6.21 10.50 6.88
C PHE A 46 -6.09 10.21 8.40
N PRO A 47 -6.63 9.10 8.93
CA PRO A 47 -6.44 8.75 10.34
C PRO A 47 -4.97 8.57 10.71
N LEU A 48 -4.20 7.86 9.90
CA LEU A 48 -2.76 7.64 10.12
C LEU A 48 -1.98 8.97 10.06
N ALA A 49 -2.27 9.81 9.08
CA ALA A 49 -1.63 11.12 8.95
C ALA A 49 -1.92 12.02 10.17
N ASN A 50 -3.15 12.01 10.67
CA ASN A 50 -3.52 12.77 11.87
C ASN A 50 -2.78 12.23 13.11
N GLN A 51 -2.61 10.90 13.22
CA GLN A 51 -1.82 10.29 14.29
C GLN A 51 -0.34 10.71 14.19
N ILE A 52 0.27 10.65 13.00
CA ILE A 52 1.64 11.07 12.74
C ILE A 52 1.84 12.53 13.09
N SER A 53 0.95 13.41 12.59
CA SER A 53 0.99 14.85 12.87
C SER A 53 0.94 15.13 14.36
N THR A 54 -0.03 14.53 15.05
CA THR A 54 -0.25 14.76 16.49
C THR A 54 0.86 14.17 17.36
N ALA A 55 1.28 12.91 17.07
CA ALA A 55 2.28 12.23 17.90
C ALA A 55 3.67 12.83 17.76
N PHE A 56 4.03 13.32 16.58
CA PHE A 56 5.40 13.74 16.27
C PHE A 56 5.56 15.22 15.94
N GLY A 57 4.46 15.99 15.93
CA GLY A 57 4.50 17.42 15.59
C GLY A 57 4.87 17.68 14.14
N ILE A 58 4.46 16.78 13.24
CA ILE A 58 4.71 16.90 11.81
C ILE A 58 3.59 17.69 11.15
N ASP A 59 3.94 18.55 10.21
CA ASP A 59 2.95 19.26 9.38
C ASP A 59 1.96 18.30 8.72
N GLN A 60 0.68 18.70 8.63
CA GLN A 60 -0.39 17.80 8.17
C GLN A 60 -0.23 17.37 6.72
N GLU A 61 0.21 18.26 5.83
CA GLU A 61 0.45 17.93 4.42
C GLU A 61 1.55 16.88 4.30
N LYS A 62 2.65 17.09 5.01
CA LYS A 62 3.74 16.12 5.08
C LYS A 62 3.32 14.81 5.72
N ALA A 63 2.48 14.86 6.76
CA ALA A 63 1.96 13.66 7.41
C ALA A 63 1.03 12.86 6.48
N MET A 64 0.23 13.53 5.63
CA MET A 64 -0.58 12.88 4.59
C MET A 64 0.28 12.16 3.56
N GLU A 65 1.31 12.81 3.06
CA GLU A 65 2.23 12.25 2.07
C GLU A 65 2.94 11.01 2.62
N PHE A 66 3.60 11.13 3.77
CA PHE A 66 4.27 10.00 4.41
C PHE A 66 3.31 8.90 4.86
N GLY A 67 2.14 9.29 5.35
CA GLY A 67 1.08 8.36 5.75
C GLY A 67 0.64 7.47 4.59
N GLY A 68 0.50 8.04 3.39
CA GLY A 68 0.18 7.30 2.17
C GLY A 68 1.23 6.27 1.83
N TRP A 69 2.50 6.66 1.73
CA TRP A 69 3.61 5.76 1.42
C TRP A 69 3.77 4.65 2.47
N ILE A 70 3.65 4.99 3.76
CA ILE A 70 3.77 4.04 4.86
C ILE A 70 2.62 3.05 4.88
N LEU A 71 1.38 3.51 4.68
CA LEU A 71 0.22 2.64 4.64
C LEU A 71 0.34 1.60 3.52
N GLU A 72 0.68 2.06 2.31
CA GLU A 72 0.86 1.18 1.16
C GLU A 72 2.02 0.21 1.35
N ALA A 73 3.18 0.68 1.82
CA ALA A 73 4.34 -0.16 2.11
C ALA A 73 4.02 -1.22 3.18
N SER A 74 3.29 -0.83 4.23
CA SER A 74 2.85 -1.73 5.30
C SER A 74 1.93 -2.81 4.80
N ASP A 75 0.93 -2.45 3.97
CA ASP A 75 0.01 -3.44 3.39
C ASP A 75 0.72 -4.42 2.47
N ARG A 76 1.60 -3.93 1.59
CA ARG A 76 2.40 -4.75 0.67
C ARG A 76 3.31 -5.74 1.40
N GLN A 77 3.93 -5.31 2.50
CA GLN A 77 4.89 -6.12 3.26
C GLN A 77 4.27 -6.84 4.46
N LYS A 78 2.96 -6.67 4.70
CA LYS A 78 2.24 -7.23 5.87
C LYS A 78 2.92 -6.87 7.20
N LEU A 79 3.31 -5.60 7.31
CA LEU A 79 3.90 -5.03 8.51
C LEU A 79 2.86 -4.21 9.30
N PRO A 80 2.95 -4.16 10.63
CA PRO A 80 2.15 -3.20 11.40
C PRO A 80 2.49 -1.75 10.98
N THR A 81 1.47 -0.99 10.61
CA THR A 81 1.64 0.37 10.07
C THR A 81 2.30 1.30 11.08
N GLU A 82 1.93 1.19 12.37
CA GLU A 82 2.50 1.97 13.45
C GLU A 82 3.99 1.65 13.67
N LEU A 83 4.38 0.41 13.45
CA LEU A 83 5.78 0.00 13.54
C LEU A 83 6.61 0.63 12.43
N LEU A 84 6.13 0.55 11.17
CA LEU A 84 6.83 1.15 10.04
C LEU A 84 6.91 2.68 10.17
N ALA A 85 5.81 3.35 10.55
CA ALA A 85 5.81 4.79 10.80
C ALA A 85 6.82 5.19 11.88
N SER A 86 6.90 4.41 12.97
CA SER A 86 7.84 4.65 14.07
C SER A 86 9.29 4.39 13.68
N LEU A 87 9.55 3.40 12.83
CA LEU A 87 10.85 3.17 12.21
C LEU A 87 11.26 4.38 11.37
N ILE A 88 10.43 4.82 10.42
CA ILE A 88 10.72 5.98 9.56
C ILE A 88 10.97 7.25 10.37
N PHE A 89 10.19 7.48 11.43
CA PHE A 89 10.46 8.59 12.33
C PHE A 89 11.79 8.46 13.06
N THR A 90 12.15 7.26 13.51
CA THR A 90 13.43 6.98 14.18
C THR A 90 14.62 7.24 13.26
N GLU A 91 14.51 6.87 11.98
CA GLU A 91 15.58 6.98 10.99
C GLU A 91 15.81 8.42 10.52
N SER A 92 14.74 9.14 10.22
CA SER A 92 14.86 10.43 9.54
C SER A 92 14.03 11.56 10.15
N SER A 93 13.12 11.27 11.10
CA SER A 93 12.08 12.22 11.54
C SER A 93 11.24 12.73 10.37
N PHE A 94 10.89 11.84 9.43
CA PHE A 94 10.17 12.14 8.18
C PHE A 94 10.88 13.18 7.30
N ARG A 95 12.21 13.17 7.24
CA ARG A 95 12.98 13.99 6.29
C ARG A 95 13.18 13.20 4.99
N LYS A 96 12.76 13.82 3.86
CA LYS A 96 12.82 13.18 2.53
C LYS A 96 14.25 12.92 2.06
N HIS A 97 15.10 13.94 2.20
CA HIS A 97 16.45 13.94 1.65
C HIS A 97 17.45 14.12 2.79
N VAL A 98 17.86 13.03 3.39
CA VAL A 98 18.84 12.98 4.47
C VAL A 98 19.85 11.89 4.18
N SER A 99 21.12 12.15 4.49
CA SER A 99 22.20 11.19 4.34
C SER A 99 22.97 11.08 5.67
N SER A 100 23.42 9.87 5.98
CA SER A 100 24.27 9.61 7.12
C SER A 100 25.75 9.52 6.71
N SER A 101 26.66 9.63 7.70
CA SER A 101 28.09 9.47 7.45
C SER A 101 28.51 8.07 6.98
N VAL A 102 27.63 7.08 7.13
CA VAL A 102 27.86 5.70 6.69
C VAL A 102 27.15 5.36 5.37
N GLY A 103 26.64 6.38 4.64
CA GLY A 103 26.04 6.22 3.33
C GLY A 103 24.57 5.79 3.34
N ALA A 104 23.90 5.79 4.49
CA ALA A 104 22.46 5.58 4.52
C ALA A 104 21.72 6.83 4.03
N ILE A 105 20.69 6.67 3.21
CA ILE A 105 19.97 7.76 2.56
C ILE A 105 18.45 7.64 2.73
N GLY A 106 17.77 8.79 2.61
CA GLY A 106 16.32 8.89 2.54
C GLY A 106 15.59 8.64 3.85
N PRO A 107 14.24 8.60 3.79
CA PRO A 107 13.39 8.50 4.97
C PRO A 107 13.64 7.24 5.82
N ALA A 108 13.87 6.11 5.18
CA ALA A 108 14.11 4.81 5.82
C ALA A 108 15.61 4.55 6.09
N GLN A 109 16.50 5.50 5.76
CA GLN A 109 17.96 5.37 5.92
C GLN A 109 18.50 4.08 5.29
N VAL A 110 18.08 3.80 4.07
CA VAL A 110 18.56 2.63 3.32
C VAL A 110 19.99 2.89 2.81
N ARG A 111 20.83 1.88 2.88
CA ARG A 111 22.19 1.91 2.32
C ARG A 111 22.21 1.33 0.91
N PRO A 112 22.40 2.15 -0.15
CA PRO A 112 22.36 1.69 -1.54
C PRO A 112 23.39 0.61 -1.86
N ASP A 113 24.58 0.72 -1.29
CA ASP A 113 25.68 -0.23 -1.44
C ASP A 113 25.35 -1.65 -0.95
N LEU A 114 24.36 -1.79 -0.08
CA LEU A 114 23.93 -3.08 0.47
C LEU A 114 22.60 -3.56 -0.11
N TRP A 115 21.71 -2.65 -0.53
CA TRP A 115 20.32 -2.98 -0.72
C TRP A 115 19.74 -2.66 -2.12
N SER A 116 20.49 -1.95 -3.00
CA SER A 116 19.97 -1.58 -4.32
C SER A 116 19.49 -2.79 -5.13
N ASP A 117 20.29 -3.86 -5.17
CA ASP A 117 19.92 -5.07 -5.91
C ASP A 117 18.72 -5.78 -5.29
N PHE A 118 18.66 -5.85 -3.95
CA PHE A 118 17.55 -6.45 -3.21
C PHE A 118 16.23 -5.72 -3.46
N CYS A 119 16.28 -4.39 -3.56
CA CYS A 119 15.10 -3.55 -3.84
C CYS A 119 14.79 -3.41 -5.35
N GLY A 120 15.34 -4.28 -6.20
CA GLY A 120 15.00 -4.37 -7.61
C GLY A 120 15.40 -3.15 -8.44
N GLY A 121 16.45 -2.43 -8.07
CA GLY A 121 16.93 -1.23 -8.77
C GLY A 121 16.06 0.01 -8.56
N ALA A 122 15.28 0.06 -7.49
CA ALA A 122 14.51 1.24 -7.09
C ALA A 122 15.43 2.47 -6.94
N ASP A 123 14.94 3.65 -7.31
CA ASP A 123 15.62 4.91 -7.02
C ASP A 123 15.53 5.23 -5.52
N LEU A 124 16.57 4.87 -4.77
CA LEU A 124 16.59 5.08 -3.31
C LEU A 124 16.74 6.55 -2.90
N TYR A 125 16.97 7.47 -3.84
CA TYR A 125 16.90 8.93 -3.61
C TYR A 125 15.47 9.45 -3.69
N ASP A 126 14.55 8.72 -4.33
CA ASP A 126 13.12 8.98 -4.27
C ASP A 126 12.57 8.56 -2.89
N PRO A 127 11.92 9.48 -2.15
CA PRO A 127 11.46 9.20 -0.79
C PRO A 127 10.46 8.07 -0.67
N GLU A 128 9.55 7.94 -1.63
CA GLU A 128 8.54 6.88 -1.67
C GLU A 128 9.19 5.52 -1.88
N GLN A 129 10.04 5.39 -2.92
CA GLN A 129 10.75 4.15 -3.22
C GLN A 129 11.70 3.75 -2.09
N ASN A 130 12.28 4.73 -1.40
CA ASN A 130 13.12 4.50 -0.22
C ASN A 130 12.33 3.88 0.94
N ILE A 131 11.12 4.36 1.20
CA ILE A 131 10.22 3.77 2.22
C ILE A 131 9.81 2.36 1.84
N TYR A 132 9.45 2.12 0.57
CA TYR A 132 9.09 0.78 0.11
C TYR A 132 10.26 -0.20 0.24
N CYS A 133 11.45 0.21 -0.12
CA CYS A 133 12.66 -0.59 0.07
C CYS A 133 12.93 -0.85 1.56
N GLY A 134 12.83 0.18 2.42
CA GLY A 134 12.97 0.01 3.87
C GLY A 134 11.99 -0.98 4.48
N ALA A 135 10.73 -0.96 4.01
CA ALA A 135 9.72 -1.93 4.43
C ALA A 135 10.06 -3.37 3.97
N GLN A 136 10.54 -3.54 2.74
CA GLN A 136 11.01 -4.84 2.24
C GLN A 136 12.18 -5.38 3.06
N ILE A 137 13.15 -4.52 3.42
CA ILE A 137 14.29 -4.88 4.27
C ILE A 137 13.81 -5.31 5.65
N LEU A 138 12.89 -4.56 6.27
CA LEU A 138 12.35 -4.92 7.57
C LEU A 138 11.62 -6.27 7.51
N ARG A 139 10.80 -6.50 6.47
CA ARG A 139 10.12 -7.79 6.26
C ARG A 139 11.12 -8.93 6.08
N HIS A 140 12.16 -8.73 5.28
CA HIS A 140 13.22 -9.71 5.11
C HIS A 140 13.89 -10.08 6.44
N PHE A 141 14.20 -9.09 7.28
CA PHE A 141 14.77 -9.37 8.60
C PHE A 141 13.78 -10.04 9.54
N TYR A 142 12.50 -9.68 9.48
CA TYR A 142 11.44 -10.32 10.26
C TYR A 142 11.36 -11.82 9.97
N GLU A 143 11.36 -12.20 8.70
CA GLU A 143 11.38 -13.61 8.28
C GLU A 143 12.68 -14.34 8.70
N ARG A 144 13.81 -13.68 8.59
CA ARG A 144 15.11 -14.22 9.03
C ARG A 144 15.21 -14.36 10.55
N CYS A 145 14.43 -13.63 11.27
CA CYS A 145 14.32 -13.61 12.73
C CYS A 145 13.16 -14.48 13.28
N GLU A 146 12.63 -15.40 12.47
CA GLU A 146 11.55 -16.30 12.90
C GLU A 146 10.34 -15.53 13.47
N ASP A 147 9.90 -14.51 12.74
CA ASP A 147 8.76 -13.66 13.08
C ASP A 147 8.92 -12.83 14.38
N ASN A 148 10.16 -12.48 14.72
CA ASN A 148 10.48 -11.65 15.89
C ASN A 148 10.88 -10.22 15.49
N PHE A 149 10.02 -9.23 15.82
CA PHE A 149 10.27 -7.82 15.50
C PHE A 149 11.46 -7.21 16.27
N ASP A 150 11.73 -7.59 17.50
CA ASP A 150 12.88 -7.04 18.24
C ASP A 150 14.19 -7.47 17.58
N CYS A 151 14.28 -8.73 17.15
CA CYS A 151 15.38 -9.21 16.34
C CYS A 151 15.48 -8.47 15.00
N ALA A 152 14.36 -8.34 14.28
CA ALA A 152 14.31 -7.67 12.97
C ALA A 152 14.73 -6.21 13.03
N LEU A 153 14.25 -5.45 14.01
CA LEU A 153 14.62 -4.06 14.24
C LEU A 153 16.10 -3.94 14.66
N SER A 154 16.59 -4.86 15.48
CA SER A 154 18.01 -4.93 15.82
C SER A 154 18.86 -5.15 14.57
N ALA A 155 18.45 -6.10 13.71
CA ALA A 155 19.12 -6.39 12.45
C ALA A 155 19.06 -5.21 11.47
N TYR A 156 17.96 -4.47 11.45
CA TYR A 156 17.83 -3.26 10.65
C TYR A 156 18.88 -2.21 11.01
N ASN A 157 19.13 -2.04 12.31
CA ASN A 157 20.09 -1.04 12.83
C ASN A 157 21.57 -1.48 12.76
N VAL A 158 21.86 -2.74 13.10
CA VAL A 158 23.26 -3.22 13.25
C VAL A 158 23.62 -4.39 12.34
N GLY A 159 22.69 -4.86 11.50
CA GLY A 159 22.84 -6.07 10.69
C GLY A 159 22.53 -7.35 11.47
N LEU A 160 22.17 -8.44 10.74
CA LEU A 160 21.87 -9.75 11.35
C LEU A 160 23.01 -10.30 12.22
N ASN A 161 24.24 -10.07 11.82
CA ASN A 161 25.43 -10.52 12.54
C ASN A 161 26.06 -9.41 13.41
N GLY A 162 25.31 -8.32 13.63
CA GLY A 162 25.77 -7.17 14.38
C GLY A 162 26.01 -7.51 15.86
N THR A 163 27.21 -7.23 16.35
CA THR A 163 27.61 -7.54 17.75
C THR A 163 27.35 -6.39 18.70
N ASN A 164 27.02 -5.19 18.22
CA ASN A 164 26.82 -4.02 19.06
C ASN A 164 25.44 -4.04 19.74
N LYS A 165 25.31 -4.85 20.79
CA LYS A 165 24.05 -4.98 21.56
C LYS A 165 23.61 -3.68 22.22
N PHE A 166 24.53 -2.77 22.55
CA PHE A 166 24.16 -1.48 23.12
C PHE A 166 23.47 -0.58 22.10
N ALA A 167 24.00 -0.52 20.88
CA ALA A 167 23.35 0.22 19.80
C ALA A 167 21.99 -0.36 19.45
N ALA A 168 21.89 -1.68 19.29
CA ALA A 168 20.62 -2.38 19.03
C ALA A 168 19.57 -2.09 20.11
N ASN A 169 19.90 -2.26 21.39
CA ASN A 169 18.98 -2.00 22.49
C ASN A 169 18.54 -0.52 22.58
N ARG A 170 19.45 0.41 22.30
CA ARG A 170 19.10 1.85 22.24
C ARG A 170 18.15 2.13 21.11
N TYR A 171 18.35 1.51 19.95
CA TYR A 171 17.48 1.63 18.79
C TYR A 171 16.07 1.08 19.08
N LEU A 172 15.98 -0.15 19.60
CA LEU A 172 14.72 -0.77 20.01
C LEU A 172 13.91 0.13 20.94
N ARG A 173 14.55 0.67 21.99
CA ARG A 173 13.86 1.59 22.91
C ARG A 173 13.34 2.86 22.22
N LYS A 174 14.04 3.37 21.21
CA LYS A 174 13.56 4.53 20.45
C LYS A 174 12.32 4.18 19.62
N VAL A 175 12.39 3.07 18.88
CA VAL A 175 11.24 2.63 18.06
C VAL A 175 10.03 2.33 18.96
N ASP A 176 10.20 1.58 20.06
CA ASP A 176 9.13 1.29 21.04
C ASP A 176 8.50 2.59 21.60
N LEU A 177 9.32 3.58 21.98
CA LEU A 177 8.81 4.88 22.42
C LEU A 177 7.94 5.56 21.36
N HIS A 178 8.35 5.49 20.09
CA HIS A 178 7.62 6.11 19.00
C HIS A 178 6.32 5.35 18.70
N VAL A 179 6.33 4.01 18.73
CA VAL A 179 5.11 3.19 18.62
C VAL A 179 4.11 3.58 19.71
N ARG A 180 4.55 3.65 20.97
CA ARG A 180 3.67 4.06 22.10
C ARG A 180 3.10 5.47 21.93
N ARG A 181 3.88 6.43 21.42
CA ARG A 181 3.40 7.78 21.15
C ARG A 181 2.31 7.78 20.08
N LEU A 182 2.54 7.04 18.99
CA LEU A 182 1.61 6.95 17.86
C LEU A 182 0.30 6.27 18.29
N THR A 183 0.38 5.13 18.97
CA THR A 183 -0.80 4.39 19.43
C THR A 183 -1.59 5.14 20.51
N ALA A 184 -0.93 5.94 21.38
CA ALA A 184 -1.61 6.73 22.39
C ALA A 184 -2.54 7.81 21.80
N VAL A 185 -2.30 8.26 20.58
CA VAL A 185 -3.19 9.21 19.87
C VAL A 185 -4.48 8.51 19.44
N SER A 186 -4.41 7.26 18.99
CA SER A 186 -5.56 6.46 18.56
C SER A 186 -6.61 6.29 19.67
N PHE A 187 -6.17 6.16 20.93
CA PHE A 187 -7.06 5.97 22.08
C PHE A 187 -7.73 7.26 22.59
N ARG A 188 -7.22 8.43 22.20
CA ARG A 188 -7.79 9.73 22.64
C ARG A 188 -8.84 10.28 21.70
N GLY A 189 -8.98 9.70 20.51
CA GLY A 189 -9.91 10.13 19.47
C GLY A 189 -11.20 9.31 19.39
N GLN A 190 -11.40 8.34 20.29
CA GLN A 190 -12.63 7.57 20.48
C GLN A 190 -13.39 8.11 21.71
#